data_91b16facd594b704d0a68b5d9d899a2e
#
_entry.id   91b16facd594b704d0a68b5d9d899a2e
#
_cell.length_a   1.000
_cell.length_b   1.000
_cell.length_c   1.000
_cell.angle_alpha   90.00
_cell.angle_beta   90.00
_cell.angle_gamma   90.00
#
_symmetry.space_group_name_H-M   'P 1'
#
loop_
_entity.id
_entity.type
_entity.pdbx_description
1 polymer ?
#
loop_
_entity_poly.entity_id
_entity_poly.type
_entity_poly.pdbx_seq_one_letter_code
_entity_poly.pdbx_strand_id
1 'polypeptide(L)'
;MGARLPGGADADVPLRADARRLDGMSLRLSTVILPVYRWSEGREVWRRAEALGFGAAYTYDHLSWRVPFRDGTWFGAVPTLTAAAGVTERMRLGTMVTSPNFRHPVTLAKDLITLDDVSGGRVTLGIGAGGTGFDAVALGQEPWSPRERADRFAEFVALLDRLLTEPAVSSQGTHYSAVEARTIPGCVQTPRLPFAVAATGPRGMRLAARHGQAWVTTGDPALYDEGTPEQSLAAIRGQVERLEAALGEAGREAAGMHRVLLTGFTPDRATPFASVDAFVDFAGRHAEAGIEEIVLHWPIPNSDFAYDPDVFERIATEAPAQLA
;
A
#
# COMPACT_ATOMS: atom_id res chain seq x y z
N MET A 1 10.27 14.17 -42.37
CA MET A 1 11.51 13.46 -42.03
C MET A 1 11.24 12.85 -40.68
N GLY A 2 10.71 11.62 -40.65
CA GLY A 2 10.22 10.95 -39.46
C GLY A 2 11.30 10.01 -38.92
N ALA A 3 11.76 10.27 -37.72
CA ALA A 3 12.61 9.33 -36.97
C ALA A 3 11.72 8.27 -36.32
N ARG A 4 11.84 7.00 -36.74
CA ARG A 4 11.28 5.85 -36.08
C ARG A 4 12.12 5.59 -34.81
N LEU A 5 11.47 5.59 -33.66
CA LEU A 5 12.04 5.04 -32.41
C LEU A 5 12.09 3.50 -32.51
N PRO A 6 13.12 2.86 -31.95
CA PRO A 6 13.24 1.40 -31.99
C PRO A 6 12.16 0.73 -31.13
N GLY A 7 11.65 -0.40 -31.64
CA GLY A 7 10.56 -1.16 -31.06
C GLY A 7 10.88 -1.63 -29.64
N GLY A 8 9.89 -1.46 -28.74
CA GLY A 8 9.90 -1.94 -27.39
C GLY A 8 9.91 -3.47 -27.33
N ALA A 9 10.76 -4.01 -26.49
CA ALA A 9 10.71 -5.39 -26.06
C ALA A 9 9.43 -5.61 -25.26
N ASP A 10 8.76 -6.74 -25.50
CA ASP A 10 7.62 -7.24 -24.74
C ASP A 10 7.98 -7.31 -23.25
N ALA A 11 7.50 -6.35 -22.46
CA ALA A 11 7.58 -6.38 -21.01
C ALA A 11 6.22 -6.80 -20.45
N ASP A 12 5.87 -8.04 -20.70
CA ASP A 12 4.85 -8.73 -19.92
C ASP A 12 5.52 -9.11 -18.57
N VAL A 13 5.55 -8.16 -17.61
CA VAL A 13 6.02 -8.42 -16.25
C VAL A 13 4.77 -8.67 -15.40
N PRO A 14 4.36 -9.93 -15.24
CA PRO A 14 3.27 -10.26 -14.33
C PRO A 14 3.69 -9.90 -12.91
N LEU A 15 2.75 -9.56 -12.03
CA LEU A 15 2.89 -9.47 -10.57
C LEU A 15 3.49 -10.76 -9.94
N ARG A 16 3.77 -11.76 -10.77
CA ARG A 16 4.35 -13.07 -10.47
C ARG A 16 5.82 -13.22 -10.86
N ALA A 17 6.56 -12.16 -11.10
CA ALA A 17 7.99 -12.28 -11.34
C ALA A 17 8.69 -12.59 -10.00
N ASP A 18 9.20 -13.84 -9.90
CA ASP A 18 10.01 -14.43 -8.85
C ASP A 18 9.36 -14.80 -7.50
N ALA A 19 8.23 -15.51 -7.53
CA ALA A 19 8.04 -16.57 -6.56
C ALA A 19 8.04 -17.88 -7.34
N ARG A 20 9.12 -18.65 -7.30
CA ARG A 20 9.05 -20.08 -7.63
C ARG A 20 7.94 -20.63 -6.75
N ARG A 21 6.83 -21.09 -7.34
CA ARG A 21 5.88 -21.96 -6.67
C ARG A 21 6.63 -23.22 -6.31
N LEU A 22 7.13 -23.24 -5.10
CA LEU A 22 7.25 -24.46 -4.33
C LEU A 22 5.92 -24.63 -3.63
N ASP A 23 5.42 -25.83 -3.55
CA ASP A 23 4.21 -26.21 -2.82
C ASP A 23 4.38 -25.84 -1.33
N GLY A 24 4.10 -24.59 -0.97
CA GLY A 24 4.22 -23.97 0.33
C GLY A 24 3.91 -22.47 0.18
N MET A 25 3.01 -21.91 0.99
CA MET A 25 2.69 -20.50 1.00
C MET A 25 3.90 -19.71 1.51
N SER A 26 4.73 -19.18 0.61
CA SER A 26 5.81 -18.26 0.97
C SER A 26 5.22 -16.88 1.31
N LEU A 27 5.26 -16.53 2.59
CA LEU A 27 4.83 -15.21 3.09
C LEU A 27 5.86 -14.15 2.69
N ARG A 28 5.38 -13.02 2.14
CA ARG A 28 6.24 -11.90 1.72
C ARG A 28 6.44 -10.91 2.87
N LEU A 29 7.63 -10.33 2.96
CA LEU A 29 7.92 -9.21 3.85
C LEU A 29 8.13 -7.93 3.05
N SER A 30 7.46 -6.87 3.49
CA SER A 30 7.57 -5.51 2.97
C SER A 30 7.67 -4.52 4.12
N THR A 31 8.04 -3.27 3.83
CA THR A 31 8.19 -2.27 4.89
C THR A 31 7.46 -0.97 4.58
N VAL A 32 7.09 -0.22 5.61
CA VAL A 32 6.65 1.18 5.51
C VAL A 32 7.75 2.07 6.05
N ILE A 33 8.27 2.94 5.21
CA ILE A 33 9.22 4.00 5.57
C ILE A 33 8.42 5.29 5.64
N LEU A 34 8.15 5.80 6.84
CA LEU A 34 7.44 7.07 6.99
C LEU A 34 8.24 8.23 6.41
N PRO A 35 7.60 9.27 5.83
CA PRO A 35 8.27 10.36 5.15
C PRO A 35 8.84 11.39 6.12
N VAL A 36 9.57 10.92 7.14
CA VAL A 36 10.13 11.73 8.24
C VAL A 36 11.62 12.05 8.06
N TYR A 37 12.29 11.41 7.11
CA TYR A 37 13.72 11.58 6.90
C TYR A 37 14.03 12.68 5.90
N ARG A 38 14.97 13.58 6.20
CA ARG A 38 15.58 14.44 5.17
C ARG A 38 16.22 13.56 4.11
N TRP A 39 16.16 13.95 2.85
CA TRP A 39 16.63 13.09 1.76
C TRP A 39 18.11 12.72 1.87
N SER A 40 18.94 13.60 2.46
CA SER A 40 20.35 13.30 2.77
C SER A 40 20.54 12.03 3.61
N GLU A 41 19.56 11.69 4.43
CA GLU A 41 19.53 10.50 5.30
C GLU A 41 18.60 9.42 4.71
N GLY A 42 17.41 9.84 4.26
CA GLY A 42 16.36 8.94 3.77
C GLY A 42 16.81 8.07 2.60
N ARG A 43 17.66 8.58 1.70
CA ARG A 43 18.18 7.77 0.58
C ARG A 43 18.86 6.47 1.04
N GLU A 44 19.56 6.49 2.17
CA GLU A 44 20.23 5.29 2.69
C GLU A 44 19.24 4.34 3.35
N VAL A 45 18.17 4.87 3.96
CA VAL A 45 17.07 4.05 4.50
C VAL A 45 16.39 3.24 3.37
N TRP A 46 16.09 3.87 2.23
CA TRP A 46 15.50 3.20 1.07
C TRP A 46 16.44 2.15 0.46
N ARG A 47 17.72 2.46 0.32
CA ARG A 47 18.74 1.50 -0.15
C ARG A 47 18.90 0.34 0.83
N ARG A 48 18.90 0.62 2.13
CA ARG A 48 19.01 -0.42 3.16
C ARG A 48 17.81 -1.35 3.14
N ALA A 49 16.59 -0.83 2.97
CA ALA A 49 15.40 -1.65 2.83
C ALA A 49 15.50 -2.62 1.64
N GLU A 50 15.97 -2.16 0.49
CA GLU A 50 16.21 -3.03 -0.66
C GLU A 50 17.32 -4.06 -0.39
N ALA A 51 18.40 -3.67 0.24
CA ALA A 51 19.54 -4.55 0.58
C ALA A 51 19.14 -5.64 1.59
N LEU A 52 18.20 -5.37 2.49
CA LEU A 52 17.64 -6.34 3.43
C LEU A 52 16.68 -7.34 2.77
N GLY A 53 16.31 -7.13 1.50
CA GLY A 53 15.50 -8.08 0.74
C GLY A 53 13.99 -7.84 0.86
N PHE A 54 13.53 -6.69 1.35
CA PHE A 54 12.10 -6.37 1.33
C PHE A 54 11.56 -6.36 -0.11
N GLY A 55 10.42 -7.03 -0.33
CA GLY A 55 9.77 -7.11 -1.64
C GLY A 55 9.17 -5.79 -2.10
N ALA A 56 8.67 -4.98 -1.16
CA ALA A 56 8.17 -3.64 -1.40
C ALA A 56 8.49 -2.71 -0.23
N ALA A 57 8.60 -1.41 -0.53
CA ALA A 57 8.60 -0.36 0.48
C ALA A 57 7.53 0.69 0.16
N TYR A 58 6.74 0.98 1.17
CA TYR A 58 5.63 1.92 1.10
C TYR A 58 5.94 3.17 1.91
N THR A 59 5.20 4.26 1.65
CA THR A 59 5.20 5.43 2.53
C THR A 59 3.77 5.92 2.77
N TYR A 60 3.54 6.62 3.87
CA TYR A 60 2.25 7.21 4.17
C TYR A 60 1.99 8.44 3.31
N ASP A 61 0.79 8.56 2.77
CA ASP A 61 0.36 9.71 1.96
C ASP A 61 -0.64 10.57 2.75
N HIS A 62 -0.09 11.43 3.61
CA HIS A 62 -0.78 12.41 4.42
C HIS A 62 -0.13 13.79 4.32
N LEU A 63 -0.89 14.85 4.54
CA LEU A 63 -0.38 16.22 4.70
C LEU A 63 0.16 16.44 6.11
N SER A 64 -0.41 15.75 7.08
CA SER A 64 -0.02 15.75 8.49
C SER A 64 -0.45 14.45 9.14
N TRP A 65 0.19 14.04 10.22
CA TRP A 65 -0.20 12.85 10.96
C TRP A 65 -0.22 13.13 12.47
N ARG A 66 -0.57 12.10 13.26
CA ARG A 66 -0.72 12.21 14.73
C ARG A 66 0.63 12.40 15.45
N VAL A 67 0.58 12.76 16.72
CA VAL A 67 1.74 12.72 17.62
C VAL A 67 2.35 11.31 17.62
N PRO A 68 3.71 11.17 17.62
CA PRO A 68 4.69 12.24 17.79
C PRO A 68 5.11 12.94 16.47
N PHE A 69 4.56 12.56 15.32
CA PHE A 69 4.98 13.03 14.00
C PHE A 69 4.41 14.39 13.61
N ARG A 70 3.33 14.85 14.28
CA ARG A 70 2.60 16.07 13.93
C ARG A 70 3.48 17.33 13.86
N ASP A 71 4.38 17.47 14.82
CA ASP A 71 5.23 18.66 14.95
C ASP A 71 6.67 18.37 14.46
N GLY A 72 6.89 17.20 13.82
CA GLY A 72 8.16 16.79 13.26
C GLY A 72 8.23 16.95 11.75
N THR A 73 9.33 16.44 11.18
CA THR A 73 9.51 16.39 9.73
C THR A 73 8.46 15.47 9.10
N TRP A 74 7.79 15.97 8.04
CA TRP A 74 6.85 15.18 7.25
C TRP A 74 6.88 15.66 5.79
N PHE A 75 7.27 14.78 4.87
CA PHE A 75 7.40 15.10 3.44
C PHE A 75 6.25 14.50 2.62
N GLY A 76 6.04 15.03 1.41
CA GLY A 76 5.04 14.51 0.48
C GLY A 76 5.41 13.12 -0.05
N ALA A 77 4.44 12.21 -0.10
CA ALA A 77 4.67 10.81 -0.47
C ALA A 77 5.19 10.64 -1.90
N VAL A 78 4.52 11.22 -2.90
CA VAL A 78 4.89 11.02 -4.31
C VAL A 78 6.30 11.54 -4.62
N PRO A 79 6.71 12.78 -4.21
CA PRO A 79 8.09 13.23 -4.38
C PRO A 79 9.11 12.34 -3.68
N THR A 80 8.81 11.84 -2.48
CA THR A 80 9.67 10.90 -1.74
C THR A 80 9.85 9.58 -2.49
N LEU A 81 8.74 8.99 -2.98
CA LEU A 81 8.79 7.77 -3.77
C LEU A 81 9.52 7.94 -5.10
N THR A 82 9.37 9.11 -5.75
CA THR A 82 10.10 9.41 -6.98
C THR A 82 11.61 9.46 -6.73
N ALA A 83 12.03 10.09 -5.63
CA ALA A 83 13.42 10.09 -5.23
C ALA A 83 13.92 8.68 -4.85
N ALA A 84 13.10 7.89 -4.15
CA ALA A 84 13.40 6.50 -3.80
C ALA A 84 13.57 5.62 -5.05
N ALA A 85 12.75 5.83 -6.08
CA ALA A 85 12.88 5.12 -7.36
C ALA A 85 14.25 5.29 -8.01
N GLY A 86 14.87 6.47 -7.84
CA GLY A 86 16.20 6.77 -8.37
C GLY A 86 17.36 6.15 -7.58
N VAL A 87 17.12 5.53 -6.42
CA VAL A 87 18.17 4.93 -5.58
C VAL A 87 17.92 3.45 -5.27
N THR A 88 16.87 2.88 -5.80
CA THR A 88 16.49 1.46 -5.71
C THR A 88 16.31 0.89 -7.11
N GLU A 89 16.51 -0.43 -7.29
CA GLU A 89 16.51 -1.06 -8.60
C GLU A 89 15.39 -2.12 -8.78
N ARG A 90 15.08 -2.86 -7.74
CA ARG A 90 14.18 -4.04 -7.79
C ARG A 90 12.96 -3.93 -6.92
N MET A 91 13.12 -3.35 -5.72
CA MET A 91 12.07 -3.23 -4.71
C MET A 91 10.88 -2.43 -5.26
N ARG A 92 9.67 -2.96 -5.10
CA ARG A 92 8.46 -2.21 -5.44
C ARG A 92 8.27 -1.02 -4.50
N LEU A 93 7.66 0.02 -5.02
CA LEU A 93 7.44 1.28 -4.30
C LEU A 93 5.94 1.62 -4.28
N GLY A 94 5.46 2.19 -3.19
CA GLY A 94 4.04 2.54 -3.16
C GLY A 94 3.62 3.41 -1.98
N THR A 95 2.37 3.77 -1.97
CA THR A 95 1.72 4.42 -0.82
C THR A 95 1.00 3.41 0.07
N MET A 96 0.88 3.70 1.36
CA MET A 96 0.15 2.85 2.31
C MET A 96 -0.58 3.72 3.36
N VAL A 97 -1.67 4.42 3.02
CA VAL A 97 -2.32 4.44 1.72
C VAL A 97 -2.59 5.89 1.28
N THR A 98 -2.75 6.11 -0.02
CA THR A 98 -3.32 7.36 -0.55
C THR A 98 -4.82 7.39 -0.30
N SER A 99 -5.37 8.59 -0.10
CA SER A 99 -6.81 8.77 0.11
C SER A 99 -7.37 9.99 -0.64
N PRO A 100 -8.69 10.04 -0.86
CA PRO A 100 -9.36 11.21 -1.45
C PRO A 100 -9.32 12.46 -0.57
N ASN A 101 -8.87 12.38 0.68
CA ASN A 101 -8.98 13.49 1.66
C ASN A 101 -8.35 14.80 1.15
N PHE A 102 -7.30 14.73 0.35
CA PHE A 102 -6.63 15.90 -0.22
C PHE A 102 -6.15 15.68 -1.66
N ARG A 103 -6.40 14.50 -2.24
CA ARG A 103 -6.02 14.16 -3.60
C ARG A 103 -7.20 14.32 -4.56
N HIS A 104 -6.93 14.76 -5.78
CA HIS A 104 -7.87 14.70 -6.89
C HIS A 104 -7.42 13.62 -7.90
N PRO A 105 -8.33 12.77 -8.45
CA PRO A 105 -7.92 11.65 -9.31
C PRO A 105 -7.11 12.08 -10.54
N VAL A 106 -7.42 13.22 -11.15
CA VAL A 106 -6.72 13.71 -12.35
C VAL A 106 -5.27 14.08 -12.05
N THR A 107 -5.02 14.82 -10.97
CA THR A 107 -3.65 15.21 -10.59
C THR A 107 -2.85 14.00 -10.12
N LEU A 108 -3.48 13.13 -9.31
CA LEU A 108 -2.84 11.90 -8.87
C LEU A 108 -2.49 10.97 -10.03
N ALA A 109 -3.35 10.85 -11.05
CA ALA A 109 -3.04 10.03 -12.23
C ALA A 109 -1.76 10.51 -12.93
N LYS A 110 -1.53 11.85 -13.02
CA LYS A 110 -0.30 12.40 -13.59
C LYS A 110 0.92 12.06 -12.75
N ASP A 111 0.82 12.21 -11.44
CA ASP A 111 1.88 11.88 -10.51
C ASP A 111 2.26 10.39 -10.61
N LEU A 112 1.24 9.51 -10.65
CA LEU A 112 1.43 8.06 -10.71
C LEU A 112 2.04 7.58 -12.02
N ILE A 113 1.61 8.12 -13.18
CA ILE A 113 2.20 7.79 -14.48
C ILE A 113 3.68 8.19 -14.50
N THR A 114 4.01 9.36 -13.97
CA THR A 114 5.39 9.83 -13.86
C THR A 114 6.22 8.93 -12.95
N LEU A 115 5.70 8.59 -11.78
CA LEU A 115 6.38 7.71 -10.84
C LEU A 115 6.56 6.30 -11.41
N ASP A 116 5.55 5.79 -12.12
CA ASP A 116 5.60 4.47 -12.77
C ASP A 116 6.70 4.43 -13.86
N ASP A 117 6.80 5.49 -14.66
CA ASP A 117 7.85 5.64 -15.68
C ASP A 117 9.26 5.74 -15.03
N VAL A 118 9.45 6.64 -14.07
CA VAL A 118 10.72 6.82 -13.37
C VAL A 118 11.19 5.55 -12.64
N SER A 119 10.26 4.77 -12.11
CA SER A 119 10.56 3.52 -11.43
C SER A 119 10.74 2.32 -12.36
N GLY A 120 10.46 2.45 -13.66
CA GLY A 120 10.45 1.33 -14.61
C GLY A 120 9.34 0.31 -14.30
N GLY A 121 8.16 0.74 -13.89
CA GLY A 121 7.02 -0.15 -13.65
C GLY A 121 7.00 -0.83 -12.27
N ARG A 122 7.65 -0.24 -11.26
CA ARG A 122 7.71 -0.81 -9.89
C ARG A 122 6.69 -0.25 -8.92
N VAL A 123 5.73 0.57 -9.38
CA VAL A 123 4.74 1.20 -8.50
C VAL A 123 3.59 0.27 -8.14
N THR A 124 3.15 0.34 -6.90
CA THR A 124 1.87 -0.17 -6.40
C THR A 124 1.16 0.96 -5.66
N LEU A 125 -0.06 1.31 -6.08
CA LEU A 125 -0.85 2.29 -5.37
C LEU A 125 -1.62 1.63 -4.22
N GLY A 126 -1.17 1.85 -2.99
CA GLY A 126 -2.01 1.62 -1.84
C GLY A 126 -3.03 2.75 -1.71
N ILE A 127 -4.32 2.40 -1.63
CA ILE A 127 -5.41 3.37 -1.66
C ILE A 127 -6.53 2.99 -0.67
N GLY A 128 -7.07 3.97 0.04
CA GLY A 128 -8.13 3.79 1.03
C GLY A 128 -9.06 4.98 1.13
N ALA A 129 -10.15 4.82 1.87
CA ALA A 129 -11.15 5.89 2.05
C ALA A 129 -10.67 7.08 2.88
N GLY A 130 -9.48 6.96 3.48
CA GLY A 130 -8.97 7.93 4.45
C GLY A 130 -9.57 7.77 5.85
N GLY A 131 -8.92 8.38 6.82
CA GLY A 131 -9.19 8.20 8.25
C GLY A 131 -9.59 9.48 8.97
N THR A 132 -8.89 9.76 10.02
CA THR A 132 -9.20 10.65 11.15
C THR A 132 -9.19 12.17 10.88
N GLY A 133 -9.13 12.64 9.65
CA GLY A 133 -9.32 14.05 9.32
C GLY A 133 -8.10 14.96 9.47
N PHE A 134 -6.91 14.44 9.75
CA PHE A 134 -5.69 15.26 9.84
C PHE A 134 -5.43 16.07 8.57
N ASP A 135 -5.66 15.46 7.40
CA ASP A 135 -5.48 16.12 6.11
C ASP A 135 -6.50 17.23 5.88
N ALA A 136 -7.77 17.01 6.25
CA ALA A 136 -8.82 18.01 6.15
C ALA A 136 -8.50 19.22 7.05
N VAL A 137 -8.07 18.98 8.28
CA VAL A 137 -7.67 20.04 9.22
C VAL A 137 -6.48 20.84 8.68
N ALA A 138 -5.48 20.18 8.09
CA ALA A 138 -4.34 20.84 7.45
C ALA A 138 -4.75 21.75 6.28
N LEU A 139 -5.86 21.43 5.62
CA LEU A 139 -6.45 22.25 4.54
C LEU A 139 -7.47 23.29 5.05
N GLY A 140 -7.68 23.41 6.36
CA GLY A 140 -8.69 24.29 6.94
C GLY A 140 -10.13 23.84 6.66
N GLN A 141 -10.35 22.52 6.47
CA GLN A 141 -11.64 21.93 6.16
C GLN A 141 -12.13 21.06 7.31
N GLU A 142 -13.44 20.90 7.41
CA GLU A 142 -14.05 19.92 8.31
C GLU A 142 -13.86 18.50 7.77
N PRO A 143 -13.55 17.50 8.64
CA PRO A 143 -13.47 16.12 8.26
C PRO A 143 -14.81 15.58 7.72
N TRP A 144 -14.77 14.85 6.63
CA TRP A 144 -15.97 14.22 6.07
C TRP A 144 -16.49 13.09 6.96
N SER A 145 -17.80 12.92 6.96
CA SER A 145 -18.45 11.78 7.61
C SER A 145 -17.95 10.45 7.02
N PRO A 146 -18.03 9.34 7.77
CA PRO A 146 -17.67 8.02 7.27
C PRO A 146 -18.40 7.62 5.96
N ARG A 147 -19.68 8.02 5.85
CA ARG A 147 -20.49 7.79 4.65
C ARG A 147 -19.93 8.58 3.46
N GLU A 148 -19.69 9.85 3.63
CA GLU A 148 -19.17 10.71 2.58
C GLU A 148 -17.77 10.28 2.12
N ARG A 149 -16.89 9.91 3.06
CA ARG A 149 -15.58 9.32 2.70
C ARG A 149 -15.72 8.07 1.83
N ALA A 150 -16.66 7.19 2.15
CA ALA A 150 -16.91 5.99 1.37
C ALA A 150 -17.49 6.30 -0.02
N ASP A 151 -18.38 7.31 -0.13
CA ASP A 151 -18.96 7.75 -1.40
C ASP A 151 -17.88 8.37 -2.31
N ARG A 152 -17.08 9.29 -1.76
CA ARG A 152 -15.94 9.90 -2.46
C ARG A 152 -14.91 8.86 -2.89
N PHE A 153 -14.60 7.91 -2.03
CA PHE A 153 -13.63 6.85 -2.33
C PHE A 153 -14.07 5.98 -3.50
N ALA A 154 -15.34 5.60 -3.55
CA ALA A 154 -15.87 4.81 -4.65
C ALA A 154 -15.77 5.54 -5.99
N GLU A 155 -16.12 6.83 -6.02
CA GLU A 155 -16.04 7.66 -7.22
C GLU A 155 -14.57 7.95 -7.61
N PHE A 156 -13.72 8.20 -6.61
CA PHE A 156 -12.29 8.43 -6.80
C PHE A 156 -11.60 7.24 -7.47
N VAL A 157 -11.82 6.02 -6.95
CA VAL A 157 -11.20 4.80 -7.49
C VAL A 157 -11.68 4.54 -8.92
N ALA A 158 -12.98 4.67 -9.17
CA ALA A 158 -13.55 4.44 -10.49
C ALA A 158 -13.01 5.43 -11.55
N LEU A 159 -12.90 6.71 -11.20
CA LEU A 159 -12.34 7.72 -12.10
C LEU A 159 -10.83 7.53 -12.30
N LEU A 160 -10.09 7.24 -11.24
CA LEU A 160 -8.66 7.00 -11.31
C LEU A 160 -8.33 5.76 -12.16
N ASP A 161 -9.09 4.68 -12.03
CA ASP A 161 -8.95 3.48 -12.85
C ASP A 161 -9.06 3.80 -14.35
N ARG A 162 -10.08 4.57 -14.73
CA ARG A 162 -10.25 5.05 -16.10
C ARG A 162 -9.10 5.95 -16.56
N LEU A 163 -8.70 6.90 -15.74
CA LEU A 163 -7.60 7.83 -16.06
C LEU A 163 -6.26 7.11 -16.29
N LEU A 164 -6.05 5.94 -15.69
CA LEU A 164 -4.83 5.15 -15.83
C LEU A 164 -4.92 4.09 -16.94
N THR A 165 -6.12 3.87 -17.52
CA THR A 165 -6.34 2.86 -18.57
C THR A 165 -6.79 3.46 -19.90
N GLU A 166 -7.37 4.67 -19.91
CA GLU A 166 -7.87 5.35 -21.11
C GLU A 166 -6.96 6.56 -21.43
N PRO A 167 -6.63 6.84 -22.71
CA PRO A 167 -5.74 7.95 -23.07
C PRO A 167 -6.34 9.34 -22.84
N ALA A 168 -7.66 9.44 -22.78
CA ALA A 168 -8.39 10.68 -22.49
C ALA A 168 -9.73 10.36 -21.85
N VAL A 169 -10.03 11.03 -20.74
CA VAL A 169 -11.24 10.80 -19.94
C VAL A 169 -12.01 12.09 -19.77
N SER A 170 -13.31 12.04 -20.09
CA SER A 170 -14.31 13.01 -19.62
C SER A 170 -15.31 12.30 -18.71
N SER A 171 -15.57 12.87 -17.55
CA SER A 171 -16.48 12.32 -16.53
C SER A 171 -17.09 13.46 -15.73
N GLN A 172 -18.37 13.34 -15.42
CA GLN A 172 -19.08 14.25 -14.52
C GLN A 172 -19.64 13.40 -13.38
N GLY A 173 -19.06 13.56 -12.20
CA GLY A 173 -19.50 12.85 -10.99
C GLY A 173 -20.11 13.79 -9.96
N THR A 174 -20.43 13.25 -8.79
CA THR A 174 -20.92 14.01 -7.64
C THR A 174 -19.79 14.74 -6.93
N HIS A 175 -18.63 14.11 -6.84
CA HIS A 175 -17.47 14.61 -6.10
C HIS A 175 -16.30 14.99 -7.00
N TYR A 176 -16.15 14.32 -8.15
CA TYR A 176 -15.03 14.54 -9.06
C TYR A 176 -15.51 14.67 -10.51
N SER A 177 -14.89 15.59 -11.23
CA SER A 177 -15.14 15.80 -12.65
C SER A 177 -13.81 15.85 -13.41
N ALA A 178 -13.83 15.41 -14.65
CA ALA A 178 -12.72 15.50 -15.58
C ALA A 178 -13.27 15.90 -16.95
N VAL A 179 -12.57 16.78 -17.66
CA VAL A 179 -12.92 17.19 -19.02
C VAL A 179 -11.70 17.00 -19.89
N GLU A 180 -11.79 16.09 -20.86
CA GLU A 180 -10.68 15.74 -21.77
C GLU A 180 -9.33 15.54 -21.04
N ALA A 181 -9.35 14.98 -19.83
CA ALA A 181 -8.15 14.73 -19.07
C ALA A 181 -7.28 13.69 -19.80
N ARG A 182 -6.13 14.12 -20.28
CA ARG A 182 -5.22 13.30 -21.09
C ARG A 182 -4.13 12.71 -20.21
N THR A 183 -3.94 11.40 -20.30
CA THR A 183 -3.01 10.61 -19.50
C THR A 183 -2.02 9.83 -20.38
N ILE A 184 -1.59 10.45 -21.46
CA ILE A 184 -0.56 9.94 -22.36
C ILE A 184 0.82 10.25 -21.76
N PRO A 185 1.77 9.29 -21.76
CA PRO A 185 1.78 8.00 -22.47
C PRO A 185 0.99 6.87 -21.81
N GLY A 186 0.49 7.01 -20.60
CA GLY A 186 -0.06 5.95 -19.77
C GLY A 186 0.97 5.37 -18.80
N CYS A 187 0.60 4.32 -18.09
CA CYS A 187 1.51 3.58 -17.21
C CYS A 187 2.48 2.71 -18.03
N VAL A 188 3.66 2.43 -17.49
CA VAL A 188 4.55 1.38 -17.97
C VAL A 188 3.92 0.01 -17.75
N GLN A 189 3.29 -0.17 -16.61
CA GLN A 189 2.57 -1.40 -16.26
C GLN A 189 1.23 -1.51 -17.00
N THR A 190 0.86 -2.71 -17.47
CA THR A 190 -0.36 -2.96 -18.25
C THR A 190 -1.36 -3.81 -17.45
N PRO A 191 -2.66 -3.49 -17.47
CA PRO A 191 -3.32 -2.35 -18.13
C PRO A 191 -3.07 -1.00 -17.44
N ARG A 192 -2.58 -1.00 -16.19
CA ARG A 192 -2.11 0.10 -15.34
C ARG A 192 -1.33 -0.45 -14.16
N LEU A 193 -0.73 0.43 -13.37
CA LEU A 193 -0.13 0.04 -12.10
C LEU A 193 -1.17 -0.60 -11.15
N PRO A 194 -0.78 -1.60 -10.33
CA PRO A 194 -1.69 -2.31 -9.45
C PRO A 194 -2.19 -1.44 -8.29
N PHE A 195 -3.46 -1.67 -7.90
CA PHE A 195 -4.06 -1.07 -6.72
C PHE A 195 -4.07 -2.07 -5.56
N ALA A 196 -3.55 -1.64 -4.42
CA ALA A 196 -3.69 -2.30 -3.13
C ALA A 196 -4.75 -1.54 -2.31
N VAL A 197 -5.96 -2.08 -2.25
CA VAL A 197 -7.12 -1.39 -1.69
C VAL A 197 -7.27 -1.71 -0.21
N ALA A 198 -7.13 -0.69 0.65
CA ALA A 198 -7.34 -0.83 2.09
C ALA A 198 -8.83 -0.73 2.43
N ALA A 199 -9.36 -1.80 3.03
CA ALA A 199 -10.75 -1.89 3.38
C ALA A 199 -11.03 -2.90 4.51
N THR A 200 -11.88 -2.53 5.47
CA THR A 200 -12.39 -3.42 6.52
C THR A 200 -13.90 -3.64 6.43
N GLY A 201 -14.60 -2.70 5.81
CA GLY A 201 -16.05 -2.73 5.65
C GLY A 201 -16.53 -3.23 4.28
N PRO A 202 -17.80 -3.65 4.15
CA PRO A 202 -18.32 -4.33 2.95
C PRO A 202 -18.29 -3.48 1.68
N ARG A 203 -18.47 -2.15 1.78
CA ARG A 203 -18.39 -1.24 0.62
C ARG A 203 -16.96 -1.18 0.05
N GLY A 204 -15.97 -1.04 0.93
CA GLY A 204 -14.56 -1.02 0.54
C GLY A 204 -14.10 -2.39 0.01
N MET A 205 -14.57 -3.50 0.57
CA MET A 205 -14.26 -4.85 0.08
C MET A 205 -14.80 -5.09 -1.33
N ARG A 206 -16.01 -4.59 -1.66
CA ARG A 206 -16.52 -4.62 -3.05
C ARG A 206 -15.68 -3.77 -4.00
N LEU A 207 -15.11 -2.63 -3.54
CA LEU A 207 -14.17 -1.86 -4.36
C LEU A 207 -12.85 -2.62 -4.56
N ALA A 208 -12.31 -3.24 -3.51
CA ALA A 208 -11.14 -4.09 -3.61
C ALA A 208 -11.37 -5.25 -4.58
N ALA A 209 -12.50 -5.94 -4.45
CA ALA A 209 -12.88 -7.03 -5.35
C ALA A 209 -13.03 -6.58 -6.81
N ARG A 210 -13.46 -5.36 -7.06
CA ARG A 210 -13.68 -4.85 -8.43
C ARG A 210 -12.42 -4.28 -9.07
N HIS A 211 -11.62 -3.52 -8.33
CA HIS A 211 -10.51 -2.73 -8.87
C HIS A 211 -9.12 -3.14 -8.35
N GLY A 212 -9.02 -3.85 -7.21
CA GLY A 212 -7.77 -4.20 -6.56
C GLY A 212 -7.07 -5.41 -7.17
N GLN A 213 -5.75 -5.40 -7.15
CA GLN A 213 -4.88 -6.55 -7.31
C GLN A 213 -4.40 -7.05 -5.94
N ALA A 214 -4.44 -6.16 -4.94
CA ALA A 214 -4.22 -6.51 -3.55
C ALA A 214 -5.29 -5.90 -2.65
N TRP A 215 -5.53 -6.54 -1.52
CA TRP A 215 -6.35 -6.03 -0.43
C TRP A 215 -5.47 -5.84 0.81
N VAL A 216 -5.64 -4.71 1.50
CA VAL A 216 -4.86 -4.35 2.68
C VAL A 216 -5.76 -4.27 3.89
N THR A 217 -5.33 -4.89 4.99
CA THR A 217 -5.95 -4.74 6.30
C THR A 217 -4.94 -4.30 7.36
N THR A 218 -5.43 -3.64 8.38
CA THR A 218 -4.73 -3.32 9.63
C THR A 218 -5.38 -4.04 10.82
N GLY A 219 -6.26 -5.01 10.57
CA GLY A 219 -7.13 -5.63 11.57
C GLY A 219 -8.43 -4.87 11.79
N ASP A 220 -9.03 -5.05 12.96
CA ASP A 220 -10.26 -4.35 13.36
C ASP A 220 -9.90 -3.12 14.23
N PRO A 221 -10.26 -1.89 13.81
CA PRO A 221 -10.00 -0.69 14.60
C PRO A 221 -10.57 -0.70 16.02
N ALA A 222 -11.66 -1.43 16.26
CA ALA A 222 -12.25 -1.57 17.58
C ALA A 222 -11.38 -2.38 18.56
N LEU A 223 -10.40 -3.12 18.06
CA LEU A 223 -9.52 -3.98 18.84
C LEU A 223 -8.10 -3.42 19.02
N TYR A 224 -7.78 -2.23 18.45
CA TYR A 224 -6.40 -1.75 18.43
C TYR A 224 -5.78 -1.53 19.81
N ASP A 225 -6.57 -1.07 20.77
CA ASP A 225 -6.08 -0.71 22.10
C ASP A 225 -6.56 -1.66 23.21
N GLU A 226 -7.72 -2.30 23.05
CA GLU A 226 -8.38 -3.09 24.10
C GLU A 226 -8.57 -4.57 23.73
N GLY A 227 -8.24 -4.96 22.48
CA GLY A 227 -8.37 -6.35 22.02
C GLY A 227 -7.25 -7.25 22.50
N THR A 228 -7.41 -8.58 22.30
CA THR A 228 -6.32 -9.55 22.43
C THR A 228 -5.77 -9.94 21.06
N PRO A 229 -4.53 -10.50 20.98
CA PRO A 229 -3.98 -11.03 19.74
C PRO A 229 -4.90 -12.05 19.06
N GLU A 230 -5.55 -12.92 19.82
CA GLU A 230 -6.47 -13.94 19.32
C GLU A 230 -7.75 -13.32 18.74
N GLN A 231 -8.29 -12.28 19.38
CA GLN A 231 -9.44 -11.54 18.87
C GLN A 231 -9.08 -10.82 17.56
N SER A 232 -7.90 -10.19 17.51
CA SER A 232 -7.41 -9.54 16.29
C SER A 232 -7.25 -10.52 15.14
N LEU A 233 -6.64 -11.69 15.39
CA LEU A 233 -6.48 -12.74 14.40
C LEU A 233 -7.83 -13.29 13.91
N ALA A 234 -8.78 -13.51 14.82
CA ALA A 234 -10.15 -13.94 14.46
C ALA A 234 -10.87 -12.90 13.61
N ALA A 235 -10.71 -11.60 13.92
CA ALA A 235 -11.26 -10.52 13.12
C ALA A 235 -10.67 -10.48 11.70
N ILE A 236 -9.37 -10.72 11.56
CA ILE A 236 -8.69 -10.80 10.24
C ILE A 236 -9.22 -11.99 9.44
N ARG A 237 -9.38 -13.18 10.04
CA ARG A 237 -9.99 -14.34 9.36
C ARG A 237 -11.38 -14.00 8.84
N GLY A 238 -12.23 -13.39 9.66
CA GLY A 238 -13.56 -12.94 9.23
C GLY A 238 -13.52 -11.84 8.16
N GLN A 239 -12.46 -11.03 8.08
CA GLN A 239 -12.27 -10.10 6.99
C GLN A 239 -11.87 -10.81 5.69
N VAL A 240 -11.01 -11.81 5.73
CA VAL A 240 -10.64 -12.64 4.57
C VAL A 240 -11.88 -13.36 4.00
N GLU A 241 -12.71 -13.97 4.84
CA GLU A 241 -13.97 -14.61 4.42
C GLU A 241 -14.91 -13.62 3.70
N ARG A 242 -15.07 -12.42 4.26
CA ARG A 242 -15.88 -11.35 3.63
C ARG A 242 -15.31 -10.86 2.31
N LEU A 243 -13.97 -10.79 2.19
CA LEU A 243 -13.30 -10.46 0.94
C LEU A 243 -13.54 -11.52 -0.13
N GLU A 244 -13.45 -12.81 0.24
CA GLU A 244 -13.70 -13.93 -0.68
C GLU A 244 -15.14 -13.94 -1.17
N ALA A 245 -16.11 -13.67 -0.29
CA ALA A 245 -17.49 -13.49 -0.70
C ALA A 245 -17.68 -12.33 -1.70
N ALA A 246 -17.01 -11.18 -1.44
CA ALA A 246 -17.08 -10.02 -2.36
C ALA A 246 -16.40 -10.30 -3.71
N LEU A 247 -15.33 -11.10 -3.74
CA LEU A 247 -14.69 -11.56 -4.97
C LEU A 247 -15.63 -12.48 -5.77
N GLY A 248 -16.28 -13.44 -5.09
CA GLY A 248 -17.29 -14.30 -5.72
C GLY A 248 -18.45 -13.51 -6.33
N GLU A 249 -18.99 -12.50 -5.62
CA GLU A 249 -19.99 -11.56 -6.14
C GLU A 249 -19.50 -10.79 -7.39
N ALA A 250 -18.21 -10.48 -7.45
CA ALA A 250 -17.57 -9.79 -8.59
C ALA A 250 -17.16 -10.75 -9.72
N GLY A 251 -17.39 -12.06 -9.59
CA GLY A 251 -17.00 -13.07 -10.57
C GLY A 251 -15.47 -13.27 -10.64
N ARG A 252 -14.75 -13.00 -9.56
CA ARG A 252 -13.29 -13.15 -9.47
C ARG A 252 -12.90 -14.29 -8.54
N GLU A 253 -11.83 -14.99 -8.90
CA GLU A 253 -11.24 -16.02 -8.04
C GLU A 253 -10.44 -15.40 -6.89
N ALA A 254 -10.58 -15.99 -5.69
CA ALA A 254 -9.87 -15.54 -4.50
C ALA A 254 -8.35 -15.59 -4.65
N ALA A 255 -7.81 -16.58 -5.38
CA ALA A 255 -6.38 -16.73 -5.66
C ALA A 255 -5.79 -15.58 -6.49
N GLY A 256 -6.61 -14.76 -7.13
CA GLY A 256 -6.19 -13.56 -7.88
C GLY A 256 -6.05 -12.30 -7.04
N MET A 257 -6.34 -12.36 -5.72
CA MET A 257 -6.28 -11.22 -4.80
C MET A 257 -5.17 -11.44 -3.78
N HIS A 258 -4.12 -10.61 -3.84
CA HIS A 258 -3.04 -10.62 -2.86
C HIS A 258 -3.51 -9.99 -1.53
N ARG A 259 -3.25 -10.64 -0.39
CA ARG A 259 -3.76 -10.25 0.92
C ARG A 259 -2.62 -9.74 1.80
N VAL A 260 -2.71 -8.46 2.18
CA VAL A 260 -1.64 -7.71 2.84
C VAL A 260 -2.07 -7.29 4.25
N LEU A 261 -1.25 -7.56 5.24
CA LEU A 261 -1.39 -7.04 6.60
C LEU A 261 -0.38 -5.92 6.84
N LEU A 262 -0.86 -4.72 7.14
CA LEU A 262 -0.02 -3.65 7.70
C LEU A 262 0.00 -3.79 9.22
N THR A 263 1.18 -4.02 9.81
CA THR A 263 1.38 -4.15 11.26
C THR A 263 1.33 -2.81 11.99
N GLY A 264 1.42 -2.82 13.33
CA GLY A 264 1.43 -1.62 14.16
C GLY A 264 0.05 -1.11 14.59
N PHE A 265 -1.02 -1.82 14.19
CA PHE A 265 -2.41 -1.53 14.54
C PHE A 265 -3.11 -2.75 15.16
N THR A 266 -2.37 -3.76 15.52
CA THR A 266 -2.87 -4.90 16.28
C THR A 266 -2.63 -4.67 17.78
N PRO A 267 -3.37 -5.31 18.70
CA PRO A 267 -3.22 -5.13 20.14
C PRO A 267 -1.80 -5.41 20.64
N ASP A 268 -1.12 -6.35 20.00
CA ASP A 268 0.23 -6.78 20.37
C ASP A 268 1.27 -6.19 19.39
N ARG A 269 1.55 -4.89 19.55
CA ARG A 269 2.41 -4.13 18.61
C ARG A 269 3.90 -4.44 18.76
N ALA A 270 4.34 -4.76 19.98
CA ALA A 270 5.75 -4.90 20.32
C ALA A 270 6.24 -6.35 20.32
N THR A 271 5.43 -7.30 20.77
CA THR A 271 5.81 -8.71 20.94
C THR A 271 6.32 -9.35 19.66
N PRO A 272 5.73 -9.11 18.47
CA PRO A 272 6.26 -9.67 17.21
C PRO A 272 7.70 -9.22 16.90
N PHE A 273 8.12 -8.10 17.44
CA PHE A 273 9.47 -7.54 17.21
C PHE A 273 10.45 -7.81 18.36
N ALA A 274 10.10 -8.65 19.33
CA ALA A 274 10.99 -9.00 20.44
C ALA A 274 12.11 -9.97 20.02
N SER A 275 11.88 -10.81 19.01
CA SER A 275 12.86 -11.74 18.44
C SER A 275 12.42 -12.23 17.06
N VAL A 276 13.33 -12.89 16.33
CA VAL A 276 13.00 -13.55 15.05
C VAL A 276 11.94 -14.64 15.26
N ASP A 277 12.08 -15.46 16.29
CA ASP A 277 11.14 -16.56 16.59
C ASP A 277 9.73 -16.03 16.93
N ALA A 278 9.64 -14.95 17.72
CA ALA A 278 8.36 -14.30 18.00
C ALA A 278 7.70 -13.74 16.74
N PHE A 279 8.50 -13.19 15.83
CA PHE A 279 8.00 -12.72 14.56
C PHE A 279 7.53 -13.87 13.64
N VAL A 280 8.29 -14.97 13.59
CA VAL A 280 7.93 -16.16 12.79
C VAL A 280 6.62 -16.76 13.29
N ASP A 281 6.42 -16.88 14.63
CA ASP A 281 5.15 -17.33 15.19
C ASP A 281 3.98 -16.39 14.83
N PHE A 282 4.17 -15.08 14.98
CA PHE A 282 3.18 -14.07 14.56
C PHE A 282 2.85 -14.20 13.07
N ALA A 283 3.85 -14.24 12.22
CA ALA A 283 3.71 -14.29 10.77
C ALA A 283 3.04 -15.60 10.31
N GLY A 284 3.42 -16.73 10.89
CA GLY A 284 2.82 -18.04 10.61
C GLY A 284 1.32 -18.08 10.92
N ARG A 285 0.91 -17.57 12.10
CA ARG A 285 -0.52 -17.48 12.46
C ARG A 285 -1.32 -16.59 11.52
N HIS A 286 -0.73 -15.51 11.00
CA HIS A 286 -1.39 -14.65 10.02
C HIS A 286 -1.42 -15.26 8.61
N ALA A 287 -0.39 -16.03 8.24
CA ALA A 287 -0.40 -16.80 7.00
C ALA A 287 -1.51 -17.87 7.02
N GLU A 288 -1.69 -18.58 8.14
CA GLU A 288 -2.82 -19.51 8.35
C GLU A 288 -4.19 -18.81 8.30
N ALA A 289 -4.24 -17.53 8.62
CA ALA A 289 -5.44 -16.70 8.48
C ALA A 289 -5.64 -16.18 7.03
N GLY A 290 -4.77 -16.56 6.09
CA GLY A 290 -4.87 -16.21 4.69
C GLY A 290 -4.12 -14.94 4.27
N ILE A 291 -3.25 -14.38 5.12
CA ILE A 291 -2.38 -13.26 4.77
C ILE A 291 -1.17 -13.77 3.96
N GLU A 292 -0.81 -13.08 2.90
CA GLU A 292 0.27 -13.44 1.97
C GLU A 292 1.44 -12.46 2.01
N GLU A 293 1.24 -11.27 2.60
CA GLU A 293 2.28 -10.26 2.79
C GLU A 293 2.09 -9.55 4.13
N ILE A 294 3.19 -9.40 4.87
CA ILE A 294 3.23 -8.58 6.09
C ILE A 294 4.10 -7.36 5.83
N VAL A 295 3.54 -6.20 6.10
CA VAL A 295 4.20 -4.90 5.97
C VAL A 295 4.61 -4.41 7.35
N LEU A 296 5.91 -4.28 7.58
CA LEU A 296 6.51 -3.83 8.83
C LEU A 296 6.80 -2.33 8.78
N HIS A 297 6.58 -1.61 9.87
CA HIS A 297 7.08 -0.23 9.94
C HIS A 297 8.59 -0.22 10.13
N TRP A 298 9.29 0.61 9.36
CA TRP A 298 10.70 0.88 9.57
C TRP A 298 10.92 1.48 10.97
N PRO A 299 11.92 1.04 11.74
CA PRO A 299 12.15 1.52 13.09
C PRO A 299 12.35 3.04 13.17
N ILE A 300 11.60 3.68 14.05
CA ILE A 300 11.69 5.13 14.31
C ILE A 300 11.78 5.34 15.81
N PRO A 301 12.92 5.82 16.33
CA PRO A 301 13.08 6.09 17.76
C PRO A 301 12.02 7.03 18.33
N ASN A 302 11.64 6.82 19.58
CA ASN A 302 10.66 7.63 20.31
C ASN A 302 9.26 7.69 19.65
N SER A 303 8.84 6.62 19.00
CA SER A 303 7.52 6.48 18.39
C SER A 303 6.90 5.12 18.69
N ASP A 304 5.66 4.90 18.23
CA ASP A 304 4.98 3.59 18.27
C ASP A 304 5.75 2.51 17.49
N PHE A 305 6.74 2.89 16.70
CA PHE A 305 7.58 2.03 15.85
C PHE A 305 9.05 1.99 16.34
N ALA A 306 9.27 2.18 17.63
CA ALA A 306 10.60 2.15 18.26
C ALA A 306 11.07 0.70 18.50
N TYR A 307 11.19 -0.07 17.42
CA TYR A 307 11.73 -1.43 17.46
C TYR A 307 13.27 -1.39 17.58
N ASP A 308 13.85 -2.49 18.12
CA ASP A 308 15.29 -2.72 18.08
C ASP A 308 15.74 -2.88 16.61
N PRO A 309 16.63 -2.01 16.09
CA PRO A 309 17.04 -2.08 14.69
C PRO A 309 17.74 -3.39 14.32
N ASP A 310 18.53 -3.97 15.22
CA ASP A 310 19.27 -5.21 14.96
C ASP A 310 18.28 -6.39 14.86
N VAL A 311 17.27 -6.44 15.74
CA VAL A 311 16.21 -7.44 15.67
C VAL A 311 15.38 -7.27 14.40
N PHE A 312 15.05 -6.02 14.03
CA PHE A 312 14.30 -5.73 12.81
C PHE A 312 15.05 -6.21 11.55
N GLU A 313 16.36 -5.94 11.46
CA GLU A 313 17.18 -6.40 10.32
C GLU A 313 17.30 -7.93 10.29
N ARG A 314 17.43 -8.57 11.45
CA ARG A 314 17.42 -10.04 11.54
C ARG A 314 16.07 -10.62 11.13
N ILE A 315 14.95 -10.02 11.51
CA ILE A 315 13.62 -10.41 11.02
C ILE A 315 13.59 -10.36 9.49
N ALA A 316 14.05 -9.26 8.89
CA ALA A 316 14.03 -9.10 7.44
C ALA A 316 14.87 -10.16 6.71
N THR A 317 15.99 -10.58 7.29
CA THR A 317 16.96 -11.49 6.63
C THR A 317 16.82 -12.96 7.02
N GLU A 318 16.38 -13.28 8.24
CA GLU A 318 16.33 -14.65 8.77
C GLU A 318 14.91 -15.26 8.70
N ALA A 319 13.86 -14.45 8.95
CA ALA A 319 12.49 -14.96 9.00
C ALA A 319 11.97 -15.50 7.66
N PRO A 320 12.29 -14.94 6.47
CA PRO A 320 11.80 -15.48 5.20
C PRO A 320 12.17 -16.94 4.96
N ALA A 321 13.35 -17.37 5.42
CA ALA A 321 13.78 -18.78 5.28
C ALA A 321 13.01 -19.75 6.18
N GLN A 322 12.39 -19.26 7.26
CA GLN A 322 11.59 -20.05 8.20
C GLN A 322 10.09 -20.04 7.85
N LEU A 323 9.68 -19.10 6.99
CA LEU A 323 8.30 -18.90 6.53
C LEU A 323 8.07 -19.42 5.09
N ALA A 324 9.08 -20.03 4.49
CA ALA A 324 9.08 -20.55 3.13
C ALA A 324 8.39 -21.93 3.01
#